data_fdd4974daed90937cc6333c47753f83e
#
_entry.id   fdd4974daed90937cc6333c47753f83e
#
_cell.length_a   1.000
_cell.length_b   1.000
_cell.length_c   1.000
_cell.angle_alpha   90.00
_cell.angle_beta   90.00
_cell.angle_gamma   90.00
#
_symmetry.space_group_name_H-M   'P 1'
#
loop_
_entity.id
_entity.type
_entity.pdbx_description
1 polymer ?
#
loop_
_entity_poly.entity_id
_entity_poly.type
_entity_poly.pdbx_seq_one_letter_code
_entity_poly.pdbx_strand_id
1 'polypeptide(L)'
;KELQENYNICVSDDFFGVLETDTGFVYSDLSVKSAINAACKLGAHTLCDEIVRICKENGVYKIQTQNSSIQAKQILISAGSYVNEVLGVCEFDLPKVPVGIRRKVVNWFDTDSYKLSQGFPAFILEFEDDYFYGFPDFADGLKVGRDKVGEIISTREERVEFGSYEQDTLDIGKHIKEFFPDLKDFSKGSVCTYPLSPDDDFIIDFLDENLFFMGGLSHGFKFAPALGLLGVKALQTQKLDPSIKQYFSLKRFG
;
A
#
# COMPACT_ATOMS: atom_id res chain seq x y z
N LYS A 1 -11.76 -5.90 -30.65
CA LYS A 1 -11.97 -7.25 -31.20
C LYS A 1 -11.06 -8.27 -30.49
N GLU A 2 -9.71 -8.11 -30.55
CA GLU A 2 -8.77 -9.06 -29.94
C GLU A 2 -8.94 -9.20 -28.42
N LEU A 3 -9.23 -8.13 -27.67
CA LEU A 3 -9.49 -8.18 -26.24
C LEU A 3 -10.69 -9.06 -25.92
N GLN A 4 -11.74 -8.95 -26.71
CA GLN A 4 -12.93 -9.76 -26.54
C GLN A 4 -12.69 -11.23 -26.94
N GLU A 5 -12.01 -11.48 -28.05
CA GLU A 5 -11.73 -12.83 -28.53
C GLU A 5 -10.77 -13.61 -27.59
N ASN A 6 -9.73 -12.94 -27.06
CA ASN A 6 -8.70 -13.61 -26.26
C ASN A 6 -8.98 -13.60 -24.76
N TYR A 7 -9.66 -12.57 -24.26
CA TYR A 7 -9.80 -12.33 -22.81
C TYR A 7 -11.24 -12.11 -22.38
N ASN A 8 -12.20 -12.09 -23.30
CA ASN A 8 -13.61 -11.76 -23.04
C ASN A 8 -13.80 -10.42 -22.32
N ILE A 9 -12.98 -9.42 -22.70
CA ILE A 9 -13.09 -8.05 -22.22
C ILE A 9 -13.82 -7.23 -23.26
N CYS A 10 -14.97 -6.63 -22.90
CA CYS A 10 -15.79 -5.80 -23.76
C CYS A 10 -15.40 -4.34 -23.57
N VAL A 11 -14.88 -3.71 -24.61
CA VAL A 11 -14.56 -2.28 -24.65
C VAL A 11 -15.05 -1.69 -25.97
N SER A 12 -15.29 -0.37 -26.00
CA SER A 12 -15.62 0.34 -27.25
C SER A 12 -14.41 0.37 -28.21
N ASP A 13 -14.67 0.71 -29.47
CA ASP A 13 -13.65 0.76 -30.51
C ASP A 13 -12.58 1.83 -30.27
N ASP A 14 -12.83 2.78 -29.38
CA ASP A 14 -11.88 3.82 -28.99
C ASP A 14 -10.80 3.34 -28.02
N PHE A 15 -10.97 2.17 -27.42
CA PHE A 15 -9.98 1.57 -26.55
C PHE A 15 -8.95 0.78 -27.33
N PHE A 16 -7.71 0.83 -26.88
CA PHE A 16 -6.65 -0.08 -27.30
C PHE A 16 -6.08 -0.83 -26.09
N GLY A 17 -5.62 -2.05 -26.31
CA GLY A 17 -4.97 -2.86 -25.28
C GLY A 17 -3.47 -2.96 -25.51
N VAL A 18 -2.70 -2.90 -24.43
CA VAL A 18 -1.28 -3.23 -24.43
C VAL A 18 -1.08 -4.47 -23.57
N LEU A 19 -0.53 -5.52 -24.16
CA LEU A 19 -0.16 -6.72 -23.41
C LEU A 19 1.34 -6.65 -23.07
N GLU A 20 1.63 -6.54 -21.79
CA GLU A 20 2.99 -6.55 -21.26
C GLU A 20 3.32 -7.97 -20.77
N THR A 21 4.18 -8.68 -21.50
CA THR A 21 4.49 -10.09 -21.22
C THR A 21 5.55 -10.30 -20.15
N ASP A 22 6.34 -9.28 -19.86
CA ASP A 22 7.44 -9.33 -18.90
C ASP A 22 7.04 -8.80 -17.51
N THR A 23 5.76 -8.51 -17.32
CA THR A 23 5.19 -8.10 -16.04
C THR A 23 4.44 -9.23 -15.35
N GLY A 24 4.03 -8.99 -14.12
CA GLY A 24 3.24 -9.94 -13.36
C GLY A 24 2.80 -9.36 -12.03
N PHE A 25 2.40 -10.24 -11.15
CA PHE A 25 2.00 -9.88 -9.79
C PHE A 25 2.65 -10.84 -8.79
N VAL A 26 2.66 -10.44 -7.54
CA VAL A 26 3.19 -11.25 -6.44
C VAL A 26 2.10 -11.52 -5.40
N TYR A 27 2.17 -12.66 -4.75
CA TYR A 27 1.37 -12.94 -3.56
C TYR A 27 1.95 -12.13 -2.40
N SER A 28 1.33 -10.99 -2.11
CA SER A 28 1.85 -10.01 -1.13
C SER A 28 2.08 -10.62 0.24
N ASP A 29 1.14 -11.40 0.76
CA ASP A 29 1.23 -12.04 2.07
C ASP A 29 2.39 -13.04 2.15
N LEU A 30 2.59 -13.84 1.10
CA LEU A 30 3.71 -14.77 1.02
C LEU A 30 5.04 -14.03 0.91
N SER A 31 5.09 -12.93 0.16
CA SER A 31 6.29 -12.10 0.02
C SER A 31 6.71 -11.49 1.34
N VAL A 32 5.76 -10.88 2.08
CA VAL A 32 6.01 -10.32 3.41
C VAL A 32 6.45 -11.41 4.39
N LYS A 33 5.72 -12.53 4.46
CA LYS A 33 6.05 -13.64 5.34
C LYS A 33 7.43 -14.23 5.04
N SER A 34 7.80 -14.34 3.76
CA SER A 34 9.11 -14.85 3.36
C SER A 34 10.23 -13.90 3.77
N ALA A 35 10.03 -12.58 3.57
CA ALA A 35 11.00 -11.57 3.99
C ALA A 35 11.20 -11.56 5.51
N ILE A 36 10.12 -11.60 6.29
CA ILE A 36 10.19 -11.69 7.76
C ILE A 36 10.92 -12.96 8.20
N ASN A 37 10.58 -14.11 7.63
CA ASN A 37 11.22 -15.38 7.97
C ASN A 37 12.73 -15.36 7.63
N ALA A 38 13.11 -14.77 6.52
CA ALA A 38 14.52 -14.61 6.16
C ALA A 38 15.25 -13.70 7.14
N ALA A 39 14.66 -12.57 7.52
CA ALA A 39 15.21 -11.66 8.52
C ALA A 39 15.38 -12.36 9.88
N CYS A 40 14.38 -13.09 10.35
CA CYS A 40 14.45 -13.85 11.61
C CYS A 40 15.56 -14.91 11.59
N LYS A 41 15.77 -15.62 10.49
CA LYS A 41 16.90 -16.55 10.33
C LYS A 41 18.27 -15.87 10.42
N LEU A 42 18.33 -14.60 10.10
CA LEU A 42 19.52 -13.76 10.21
C LEU A 42 19.66 -13.06 11.58
N GLY A 43 18.79 -13.36 12.54
CA GLY A 43 18.84 -12.84 13.91
C GLY A 43 17.93 -11.64 14.18
N ALA A 44 17.06 -11.25 13.27
CA ALA A 44 16.04 -10.25 13.56
C ALA A 44 14.96 -10.82 14.49
N HIS A 45 14.42 -9.95 15.33
CA HIS A 45 13.29 -10.26 16.20
C HIS A 45 12.05 -9.52 15.72
N THR A 46 10.90 -10.19 15.72
CA THR A 46 9.61 -9.60 15.42
C THR A 46 8.76 -9.53 16.70
N LEU A 47 8.12 -8.39 16.89
CA LEU A 47 7.16 -8.18 17.96
C LEU A 47 5.85 -7.67 17.36
N CYS A 48 4.77 -8.38 17.60
CA CYS A 48 3.42 -7.96 17.22
C CYS A 48 2.78 -7.32 18.45
N ASP A 49 2.95 -6.00 18.59
CA ASP A 49 2.45 -5.24 19.73
C ASP A 49 2.22 -3.77 19.35
N GLU A 50 1.38 -3.07 20.07
CA GLU A 50 1.07 -1.66 19.82
C GLU A 50 2.05 -0.75 20.59
N ILE A 51 2.67 0.18 19.86
CA ILE A 51 3.55 1.21 20.45
C ILE A 51 2.66 2.25 21.14
N VAL A 52 2.92 2.50 22.41
CA VAL A 52 2.17 3.48 23.20
C VAL A 52 2.99 4.71 23.60
N ARG A 53 4.32 4.61 23.49
CA ARG A 53 5.22 5.72 23.87
C ARG A 53 6.59 5.53 23.24
N ILE A 54 7.19 6.63 22.77
CA ILE A 54 8.60 6.69 22.36
C ILE A 54 9.22 7.91 23.04
N CYS A 55 10.27 7.70 23.83
CA CYS A 55 11.07 8.79 24.40
C CYS A 55 12.55 8.61 24.10
N LYS A 56 13.34 9.69 24.22
CA LYS A 56 14.79 9.70 23.95
C LYS A 56 15.53 10.06 25.24
N GLU A 57 16.41 9.17 25.69
CA GLU A 57 17.25 9.39 26.87
C GLU A 57 18.69 9.04 26.55
N ASN A 58 19.62 9.95 26.79
CA ASN A 58 21.06 9.77 26.57
C ASN A 58 21.39 9.26 25.14
N GLY A 59 20.67 9.72 24.12
CA GLY A 59 20.86 9.33 22.74
C GLY A 59 20.30 7.94 22.35
N VAL A 60 19.56 7.31 23.24
CA VAL A 60 18.90 6.03 23.02
C VAL A 60 17.39 6.22 23.06
N TYR A 61 16.67 5.66 22.10
CA TYR A 61 15.20 5.62 22.12
C TYR A 61 14.72 4.50 23.01
N LYS A 62 13.77 4.82 23.88
CA LYS A 62 12.98 3.84 24.63
C LYS A 62 11.60 3.77 24.03
N ILE A 63 11.24 2.60 23.53
CA ILE A 63 9.98 2.32 22.88
C ILE A 63 9.18 1.45 23.82
N GLN A 64 8.09 1.98 24.34
CA GLN A 64 7.14 1.23 25.18
C GLN A 64 6.00 0.74 24.30
N THR A 65 5.73 -0.52 24.39
CA THR A 65 4.54 -1.16 23.80
C THR A 65 3.54 -1.49 24.90
N GLN A 66 2.35 -1.98 24.53
CA GLN A 66 1.35 -2.38 25.55
C GLN A 66 1.91 -3.45 26.51
N ASN A 67 2.73 -4.37 26.04
CA ASN A 67 3.17 -5.54 26.81
C ASN A 67 4.68 -5.60 27.06
N SER A 68 5.49 -4.70 26.48
CA SER A 68 6.95 -4.77 26.59
C SER A 68 7.62 -3.39 26.42
N SER A 69 8.94 -3.38 26.56
CA SER A 69 9.79 -2.20 26.33
C SER A 69 11.04 -2.58 25.59
N ILE A 70 11.41 -1.77 24.61
CA ILE A 70 12.57 -1.97 23.74
C ILE A 70 13.45 -0.73 23.80
N GLN A 71 14.77 -0.92 23.71
CA GLN A 71 15.72 0.16 23.52
C GLN A 71 16.37 0.06 22.13
N ALA A 72 16.49 1.18 21.45
CA ALA A 72 17.07 1.26 20.13
C ALA A 72 17.97 2.50 19.99
N LYS A 73 19.10 2.34 19.31
CA LYS A 73 19.96 3.48 18.94
C LYS A 73 19.42 4.23 17.73
N GLN A 74 18.70 3.52 16.86
CA GLN A 74 18.14 4.05 15.63
C GLN A 74 16.74 3.47 15.41
N ILE A 75 15.84 4.28 14.84
CA ILE A 75 14.49 3.87 14.48
C ILE A 75 14.28 4.13 13.00
N LEU A 76 13.68 3.16 12.31
CA LEU A 76 13.08 3.33 10.99
C LEU A 76 11.56 3.19 11.13
N ILE A 77 10.84 4.23 10.74
CA ILE A 77 9.37 4.23 10.72
C ILE A 77 8.91 3.95 9.29
N SER A 78 8.13 2.87 9.12
CA SER A 78 7.46 2.51 7.86
C SER A 78 5.99 2.17 8.12
N ALA A 79 5.31 2.99 8.92
CA ALA A 79 3.96 2.76 9.43
C ALA A 79 2.84 3.06 8.41
N GLY A 80 3.19 3.34 7.14
CA GLY A 80 2.24 3.58 6.06
C GLY A 80 1.26 4.71 6.39
N SER A 81 -0.03 4.42 6.30
CA SER A 81 -1.11 5.40 6.56
C SER A 81 -1.11 5.94 7.99
N TYR A 82 -0.56 5.20 8.95
CA TYR A 82 -0.65 5.52 10.38
C TYR A 82 0.63 6.15 10.95
N VAL A 83 1.48 6.72 10.08
CA VAL A 83 2.74 7.34 10.51
C VAL A 83 2.51 8.43 11.55
N ASN A 84 1.52 9.29 11.39
CA ASN A 84 1.26 10.38 12.34
C ASN A 84 0.73 9.89 13.70
N GLU A 85 0.09 8.72 13.78
CA GLU A 85 -0.25 8.08 15.05
C GLU A 85 1.02 7.64 15.79
N VAL A 86 1.98 7.02 15.07
CA VAL A 86 3.27 6.63 15.66
C VAL A 86 4.08 7.86 16.09
N LEU A 87 4.08 8.93 15.31
CA LEU A 87 4.76 10.17 15.67
C LEU A 87 4.08 10.87 16.87
N GLY A 88 2.75 10.74 16.99
CA GLY A 88 1.96 11.31 18.08
C GLY A 88 2.26 10.74 19.46
N VAL A 89 2.86 9.54 19.55
CA VAL A 89 3.31 8.94 20.82
C VAL A 89 4.78 9.20 21.14
N CYS A 90 5.47 10.02 20.32
CA CYS A 90 6.83 10.48 20.61
C CYS A 90 6.81 11.67 21.59
N GLU A 91 7.62 11.59 22.65
CA GLU A 91 7.72 12.65 23.69
C GLU A 91 8.86 13.66 23.39
N PHE A 92 9.14 13.90 22.15
CA PHE A 92 10.11 14.90 21.68
C PHE A 92 9.62 15.50 20.37
N ASP A 93 10.09 16.71 20.06
CA ASP A 93 9.63 17.44 18.88
C ASP A 93 10.03 16.76 17.59
N LEU A 94 9.06 16.50 16.74
CA LEU A 94 9.23 15.94 15.40
C LEU A 94 8.45 16.77 14.37
N PRO A 95 8.96 16.85 13.13
CA PRO A 95 8.21 17.47 12.06
C PRO A 95 6.95 16.64 11.76
N LYS A 96 5.85 17.31 11.46
CA LYS A 96 4.63 16.66 10.97
C LYS A 96 4.88 16.10 9.57
N VAL A 97 4.51 14.84 9.36
CA VAL A 97 4.57 14.21 8.04
C VAL A 97 3.21 14.44 7.34
N PRO A 98 3.18 15.11 6.17
CA PRO A 98 1.93 15.45 5.48
C PRO A 98 1.36 14.24 4.72
N VAL A 99 0.99 13.20 5.45
CA VAL A 99 0.36 11.99 4.92
C VAL A 99 -1.09 11.97 5.36
N GLY A 100 -1.99 12.00 4.36
CA GLY A 100 -3.42 11.72 4.52
C GLY A 100 -3.71 10.23 4.43
N ILE A 101 -4.93 9.85 4.72
CA ILE A 101 -5.39 8.46 4.66
C ILE A 101 -6.63 8.38 3.77
N ARG A 102 -6.61 7.49 2.77
CA ARG A 102 -7.80 7.13 2.01
C ARG A 102 -8.21 5.70 2.35
N ARG A 103 -9.45 5.53 2.79
CA ARG A 103 -10.09 4.22 2.91
C ARG A 103 -10.40 3.70 1.51
N LYS A 104 -9.94 2.52 1.18
CA LYS A 104 -10.10 1.90 -0.13
C LYS A 104 -10.83 0.58 0.00
N VAL A 105 -11.63 0.26 -1.00
CA VAL A 105 -12.29 -1.04 -1.11
C VAL A 105 -11.77 -1.81 -2.32
N VAL A 106 -11.77 -3.11 -2.19
CA VAL A 106 -11.57 -4.06 -3.28
C VAL A 106 -12.66 -5.11 -3.23
N ASN A 107 -13.14 -5.49 -4.39
CA ASN A 107 -14.25 -6.41 -4.55
C ASN A 107 -13.81 -7.66 -5.29
N TRP A 108 -14.41 -8.80 -4.96
CA TRP A 108 -14.28 -10.04 -5.70
C TRP A 108 -15.61 -10.44 -6.31
N PHE A 109 -15.56 -10.92 -7.52
CA PHE A 109 -16.71 -11.38 -8.28
C PHE A 109 -16.51 -12.81 -8.70
N ASP A 110 -17.52 -13.64 -8.52
CA ASP A 110 -17.49 -15.01 -9.00
C ASP A 110 -17.43 -15.04 -10.53
N THR A 111 -16.67 -15.96 -11.08
CA THR A 111 -16.49 -16.11 -12.52
C THR A 111 -16.07 -17.53 -12.90
N ASP A 112 -16.44 -17.94 -14.11
CA ASP A 112 -15.90 -19.15 -14.73
C ASP A 112 -14.84 -18.83 -15.82
N SER A 113 -14.71 -17.58 -16.23
CA SER A 113 -13.99 -17.15 -17.41
C SER A 113 -12.65 -16.45 -17.14
N TYR A 114 -12.55 -15.67 -16.06
CA TYR A 114 -11.39 -14.78 -15.82
C TYR A 114 -10.38 -15.42 -14.86
N LYS A 115 -9.98 -16.66 -15.16
CA LYS A 115 -9.10 -17.46 -14.27
C LYS A 115 -7.64 -17.39 -14.70
N LEU A 116 -6.74 -17.35 -13.71
CA LEU A 116 -5.30 -17.48 -13.96
C LEU A 116 -4.97 -18.78 -14.72
N SER A 117 -5.64 -19.88 -14.37
CA SER A 117 -5.46 -21.18 -15.02
C SER A 117 -5.84 -21.22 -16.51
N GLN A 118 -6.60 -20.22 -16.95
CA GLN A 118 -7.00 -20.02 -18.35
C GLN A 118 -6.13 -18.97 -19.06
N GLY A 119 -5.09 -18.45 -18.38
CA GLY A 119 -4.19 -17.45 -18.94
C GLY A 119 -4.72 -16.01 -18.85
N PHE A 120 -5.78 -15.75 -18.05
CA PHE A 120 -6.27 -14.39 -17.86
C PHE A 120 -5.24 -13.57 -17.09
N PRO A 121 -4.85 -12.36 -17.57
CA PRO A 121 -3.79 -11.56 -16.96
C PRO A 121 -4.33 -10.71 -15.78
N ALA A 122 -3.42 -10.15 -14.98
CA ALA A 122 -3.71 -8.94 -14.24
C ALA A 122 -3.92 -7.78 -15.20
N PHE A 123 -4.78 -6.83 -14.85
CA PHE A 123 -5.16 -5.77 -15.78
C PHE A 123 -5.25 -4.40 -15.11
N ILE A 124 -5.07 -3.37 -15.92
CA ILE A 124 -5.49 -2.00 -15.64
C ILE A 124 -6.41 -1.60 -16.80
N LEU A 125 -7.59 -1.13 -16.47
CA LEU A 125 -8.57 -0.60 -17.42
C LEU A 125 -8.72 0.89 -17.13
N GLU A 126 -8.09 1.70 -17.96
CA GLU A 126 -8.07 3.15 -17.85
C GLU A 126 -9.25 3.77 -18.60
N PHE A 127 -9.95 4.71 -17.98
CA PHE A 127 -11.05 5.45 -18.59
C PHE A 127 -11.14 6.84 -17.98
N GLU A 128 -11.30 7.85 -18.83
CA GLU A 128 -11.34 9.25 -18.42
C GLU A 128 -10.17 9.60 -17.46
N ASP A 129 -10.49 10.00 -16.23
CA ASP A 129 -9.52 10.41 -15.21
C ASP A 129 -9.30 9.34 -14.13
N ASP A 130 -9.75 8.10 -14.32
CA ASP A 130 -9.68 7.03 -13.33
C ASP A 130 -9.37 5.70 -13.99
N TYR A 131 -9.14 4.66 -13.20
CA TYR A 131 -8.95 3.31 -13.70
C TYR A 131 -9.42 2.24 -12.73
N PHE A 132 -9.89 1.12 -13.29
CA PHE A 132 -9.98 -0.15 -12.59
C PHE A 132 -8.66 -0.90 -12.70
N TYR A 133 -8.29 -1.57 -11.64
CA TYR A 133 -7.22 -2.55 -11.66
C TYR A 133 -7.73 -3.88 -11.11
N GLY A 134 -7.18 -4.96 -11.61
CA GLY A 134 -7.63 -6.25 -11.12
C GLY A 134 -6.66 -7.38 -11.34
N PHE A 135 -7.01 -8.48 -10.72
CA PHE A 135 -6.23 -9.72 -10.75
C PHE A 135 -7.14 -10.87 -11.13
N PRO A 136 -6.63 -11.85 -11.90
CA PRO A 136 -7.40 -13.02 -12.28
C PRO A 136 -7.90 -13.79 -11.07
N ASP A 137 -8.91 -14.61 -11.27
CA ASP A 137 -9.37 -15.54 -10.26
C ASP A 137 -8.30 -16.63 -9.99
N PHE A 138 -7.87 -16.70 -8.72
CA PHE A 138 -6.98 -17.75 -8.21
C PHE A 138 -7.72 -18.82 -7.38
N ALA A 139 -9.03 -18.86 -7.43
CA ALA A 139 -9.99 -19.63 -6.65
C ALA A 139 -10.84 -18.79 -5.67
N ASP A 140 -10.66 -17.46 -5.66
CA ASP A 140 -11.38 -16.53 -4.79
C ASP A 140 -12.31 -15.56 -5.56
N GLY A 141 -12.35 -15.66 -6.89
CA GLY A 141 -13.04 -14.76 -7.81
C GLY A 141 -12.12 -13.70 -8.42
N LEU A 142 -12.59 -13.03 -9.47
CA LEU A 142 -11.90 -11.89 -10.08
C LEU A 142 -11.84 -10.74 -9.08
N LYS A 143 -10.63 -10.34 -8.69
CA LYS A 143 -10.41 -9.23 -7.78
C LYS A 143 -10.35 -7.92 -8.56
N VAL A 144 -11.14 -6.94 -8.13
CA VAL A 144 -11.18 -5.61 -8.76
C VAL A 144 -11.10 -4.51 -7.72
N GLY A 145 -10.32 -3.49 -7.99
CA GLY A 145 -10.30 -2.21 -7.28
C GLY A 145 -10.45 -1.05 -8.24
N ARG A 146 -10.87 0.11 -7.74
CA ARG A 146 -10.91 1.37 -8.47
C ARG A 146 -9.98 2.38 -7.81
N ASP A 147 -9.15 3.08 -8.58
CA ASP A 147 -8.04 3.85 -8.00
C ASP A 147 -8.46 5.15 -7.31
N LYS A 148 -9.19 6.02 -7.99
CA LYS A 148 -9.46 7.38 -7.47
C LYS A 148 -10.62 7.49 -6.49
N VAL A 149 -11.38 6.42 -6.26
CA VAL A 149 -12.50 6.41 -5.30
C VAL A 149 -12.05 6.01 -3.89
N GLY A 150 -12.91 6.29 -2.91
CA GLY A 150 -12.71 5.96 -1.51
C GLY A 150 -12.70 7.20 -0.60
N GLU A 151 -13.05 7.00 0.64
CA GLU A 151 -13.24 8.07 1.63
C GLU A 151 -11.91 8.55 2.18
N ILE A 152 -11.75 9.87 2.32
CA ILE A 152 -10.65 10.45 3.10
C ILE A 152 -11.01 10.31 4.57
N ILE A 153 -10.14 9.70 5.33
CA ILE A 153 -10.29 9.50 6.78
C ILE A 153 -9.09 10.11 7.52
N SER A 154 -9.27 10.39 8.80
CA SER A 154 -8.25 11.05 9.61
C SER A 154 -7.60 10.12 10.63
N THR A 155 -8.32 9.09 11.07
CA THR A 155 -7.88 8.15 12.10
C THR A 155 -8.12 6.70 11.69
N ARG A 156 -7.50 5.79 12.41
CA ARG A 156 -7.66 4.34 12.21
C ARG A 156 -9.07 3.86 12.51
N GLU A 157 -9.73 4.47 13.48
CA GLU A 157 -11.09 4.13 13.90
C GLU A 157 -12.14 4.44 12.82
N GLU A 158 -11.85 5.43 11.95
CA GLU A 158 -12.71 5.77 10.81
C GLU A 158 -12.60 4.77 9.65
N ARG A 159 -11.64 3.83 9.71
CA ARG A 159 -11.54 2.71 8.77
C ARG A 159 -12.60 1.66 9.08
N VAL A 160 -13.85 2.01 8.86
CA VAL A 160 -14.97 1.07 9.06
C VAL A 160 -14.90 -0.13 8.10
N GLU A 161 -15.48 -1.25 8.50
CA GLU A 161 -15.48 -2.50 7.74
C GLU A 161 -16.20 -2.37 6.39
N PHE A 162 -15.91 -3.30 5.49
CA PHE A 162 -16.59 -3.39 4.19
C PHE A 162 -18.10 -3.59 4.39
N GLY A 163 -18.90 -2.90 3.56
CA GLY A 163 -20.36 -2.90 3.65
C GLY A 163 -20.94 -1.85 4.59
N SER A 164 -20.09 -1.04 5.25
CA SER A 164 -20.56 0.09 6.04
C SER A 164 -21.12 1.23 5.19
N TYR A 165 -20.70 1.31 3.93
CA TYR A 165 -21.21 2.27 2.95
C TYR A 165 -21.81 1.53 1.74
N GLU A 166 -22.91 2.05 1.20
CA GLU A 166 -23.53 1.50 0.00
C GLU A 166 -22.56 1.52 -1.20
N GLN A 167 -21.71 2.54 -1.28
CA GLN A 167 -20.68 2.71 -2.32
C GLN A 167 -19.65 1.59 -2.32
N ASP A 168 -19.44 0.90 -1.22
CA ASP A 168 -18.48 -0.21 -1.13
C ASP A 168 -18.71 -1.30 -2.19
N THR A 169 -19.95 -1.47 -2.62
CA THR A 169 -20.34 -2.40 -3.69
C THR A 169 -20.69 -1.70 -5.00
N LEU A 170 -21.30 -0.52 -4.94
CA LEU A 170 -21.81 0.16 -6.12
C LEU A 170 -20.72 0.75 -7.01
N ASP A 171 -19.67 1.33 -6.44
CA ASP A 171 -18.62 2.05 -7.17
C ASP A 171 -17.86 1.16 -8.17
N ILE A 172 -17.74 -0.13 -7.87
CA ILE A 172 -17.10 -1.10 -8.74
C ILE A 172 -18.15 -1.92 -9.49
N GLY A 173 -19.14 -2.47 -8.76
CA GLY A 173 -20.07 -3.45 -9.28
C GLY A 173 -20.94 -2.98 -10.43
N LYS A 174 -21.31 -1.68 -10.45
CA LYS A 174 -22.15 -1.13 -11.51
C LYS A 174 -21.45 -1.06 -12.87
N HIS A 175 -20.18 -0.69 -12.87
CA HIS A 175 -19.45 -0.44 -14.11
C HIS A 175 -18.64 -1.63 -14.59
N ILE A 176 -18.13 -2.46 -13.66
CA ILE A 176 -17.20 -3.53 -14.03
C ILE A 176 -17.86 -4.61 -14.92
N LYS A 177 -19.14 -4.87 -14.76
CA LYS A 177 -19.87 -5.86 -15.56
C LYS A 177 -20.03 -5.44 -17.03
N GLU A 178 -19.93 -4.14 -17.34
CA GLU A 178 -19.94 -3.66 -18.72
C GLU A 178 -18.69 -4.12 -19.48
N PHE A 179 -17.56 -4.21 -18.79
CA PHE A 179 -16.27 -4.64 -19.33
C PHE A 179 -16.07 -6.16 -19.26
N PHE A 180 -16.65 -6.80 -18.26
CA PHE A 180 -16.48 -8.23 -17.98
C PHE A 180 -17.84 -8.94 -17.95
N PRO A 181 -18.40 -9.32 -19.11
CA PRO A 181 -19.79 -9.80 -19.20
C PRO A 181 -20.04 -11.13 -18.49
N ASP A 182 -19.03 -11.97 -18.28
CA ASP A 182 -19.15 -13.26 -17.59
C ASP A 182 -18.97 -13.15 -16.06
N LEU A 183 -18.92 -11.93 -15.52
CA LEU A 183 -18.94 -11.78 -14.07
C LEU A 183 -20.31 -12.14 -13.52
N LYS A 184 -20.30 -13.03 -12.56
CA LYS A 184 -21.47 -13.40 -11.75
C LYS A 184 -21.69 -12.33 -10.67
N ASP A 185 -22.33 -12.75 -9.59
CA ASP A 185 -22.60 -11.84 -8.51
C ASP A 185 -21.35 -11.51 -7.71
N PHE A 186 -21.42 -10.39 -7.00
CA PHE A 186 -20.47 -10.00 -6.00
C PHE A 186 -20.30 -11.11 -4.95
N SER A 187 -19.07 -11.50 -4.68
CA SER A 187 -18.73 -12.58 -3.75
C SER A 187 -18.32 -12.04 -2.38
N LYS A 188 -17.34 -11.17 -2.35
CA LYS A 188 -16.82 -10.58 -1.11
C LYS A 188 -16.13 -9.26 -1.37
N GLY A 189 -15.97 -8.46 -0.31
CA GLY A 189 -15.20 -7.23 -0.34
C GLY A 189 -14.24 -7.12 0.84
N SER A 190 -13.29 -6.23 0.72
CA SER A 190 -12.34 -5.93 1.79
C SER A 190 -11.94 -4.45 1.77
N VAL A 191 -11.53 -3.95 2.92
CA VAL A 191 -11.07 -2.58 3.12
C VAL A 191 -9.58 -2.56 3.37
N CYS A 192 -8.90 -1.62 2.72
CA CYS A 192 -7.52 -1.24 3.01
C CYS A 192 -7.41 0.29 3.16
N THR A 193 -6.22 0.77 3.50
CA THR A 193 -5.91 2.20 3.53
C THR A 193 -4.75 2.52 2.62
N TYR A 194 -4.87 3.64 1.90
CA TYR A 194 -3.78 4.21 1.13
C TYR A 194 -3.21 5.42 1.86
N PRO A 195 -1.89 5.47 2.12
CA PRO A 195 -1.23 6.69 2.53
C PRO A 195 -1.16 7.65 1.33
N LEU A 196 -1.49 8.91 1.54
CA LEU A 196 -1.52 9.95 0.51
C LEU A 196 -0.58 11.07 0.91
N SER A 197 0.56 11.18 0.25
CA SER A 197 1.36 12.40 0.27
C SER A 197 0.71 13.47 -0.62
N PRO A 198 1.00 14.76 -0.43
CA PRO A 198 0.38 15.83 -1.21
C PRO A 198 0.68 15.80 -2.72
N ASP A 199 1.76 15.14 -3.11
CA ASP A 199 2.27 15.04 -4.48
C ASP A 199 2.29 13.63 -5.04
N ASP A 200 1.64 12.69 -4.35
CA ASP A 200 1.60 11.26 -4.69
C ASP A 200 2.98 10.59 -4.80
N ASP A 201 4.00 11.14 -4.14
CA ASP A 201 5.37 10.60 -4.12
C ASP A 201 5.78 10.13 -2.73
N PHE A 202 6.88 9.37 -2.64
CA PHE A 202 7.46 8.96 -1.38
C PHE A 202 7.89 10.15 -0.54
N ILE A 203 7.79 10.02 0.76
CA ILE A 203 8.47 10.86 1.74
C ILE A 203 9.55 10.03 2.41
N ILE A 204 10.80 10.46 2.24
CA ILE A 204 11.99 9.75 2.73
C ILE A 204 12.91 10.78 3.36
N ASP A 205 12.96 10.80 4.70
CA ASP A 205 13.80 11.79 5.40
C ASP A 205 14.15 11.33 6.82
N PHE A 206 15.17 11.95 7.38
CA PHE A 206 15.43 11.91 8.81
C PHE A 206 14.51 12.90 9.52
N LEU A 207 13.68 12.40 10.45
CA LEU A 207 12.81 13.23 11.28
C LEU A 207 13.52 13.71 12.55
N ASP A 208 14.52 12.98 13.00
CA ASP A 208 15.48 13.31 14.06
C ASP A 208 16.82 12.69 13.69
N GLU A 209 17.87 12.96 14.42
CA GLU A 209 19.24 12.49 14.18
C GLU A 209 19.35 11.00 13.85
N ASN A 210 18.62 10.15 14.57
CA ASN A 210 18.62 8.69 14.42
C ASN A 210 17.21 8.10 14.19
N LEU A 211 16.26 8.93 13.81
CA LEU A 211 14.90 8.50 13.47
C LEU A 211 14.63 8.80 12.01
N PHE A 212 14.46 7.75 11.23
CA PHE A 212 14.29 7.78 9.78
C PHE A 212 12.89 7.35 9.38
N PHE A 213 12.27 8.06 8.47
CA PHE A 213 10.95 7.75 7.93
C PHE A 213 11.00 7.44 6.44
N MET A 214 10.26 6.43 6.03
CA MET A 214 9.99 6.10 4.63
C MET A 214 8.52 5.71 4.46
N GLY A 215 7.81 6.40 3.57
CA GLY A 215 6.40 6.10 3.30
C GLY A 215 5.74 7.12 2.39
N GLY A 216 4.42 7.31 2.54
CA GLY A 216 3.65 8.34 1.85
C GLY A 216 3.06 7.96 0.50
N LEU A 217 3.57 6.94 -0.18
CA LEU A 217 3.06 6.49 -1.47
C LEU A 217 2.10 5.30 -1.32
N SER A 218 0.91 5.42 -1.91
CA SER A 218 -0.12 4.38 -1.90
C SER A 218 0.33 3.07 -2.58
N HIS A 219 1.09 3.16 -3.65
CA HIS A 219 1.58 2.02 -4.46
C HIS A 219 3.01 1.59 -4.10
N GLY A 220 3.42 1.76 -2.84
CA GLY A 220 4.79 1.55 -2.36
C GLY A 220 5.27 0.11 -2.30
N PHE A 221 4.37 -0.88 -2.27
CA PHE A 221 4.74 -2.29 -2.03
C PHE A 221 5.77 -2.83 -3.03
N LYS A 222 5.62 -2.55 -4.31
CA LYS A 222 6.55 -2.99 -5.36
C LYS A 222 7.99 -2.48 -5.17
N PHE A 223 8.16 -1.40 -4.44
CA PHE A 223 9.46 -0.78 -4.14
C PHE A 223 10.08 -1.24 -2.81
N ALA A 224 9.38 -2.05 -2.01
CA ALA A 224 9.82 -2.44 -0.67
C ALA A 224 11.26 -2.99 -0.60
N PRO A 225 11.76 -3.83 -1.54
CA PRO A 225 13.14 -4.29 -1.51
C PRO A 225 14.16 -3.16 -1.70
N ALA A 226 13.89 -2.24 -2.63
CA ALA A 226 14.77 -1.09 -2.88
C ALA A 226 14.75 -0.10 -1.72
N LEU A 227 13.57 0.17 -1.16
CA LEU A 227 13.41 1.02 0.03
C LEU A 227 14.11 0.42 1.25
N GLY A 228 14.03 -0.89 1.44
CA GLY A 228 14.75 -1.58 2.50
C GLY A 228 16.26 -1.37 2.43
N LEU A 229 16.86 -1.53 1.25
CA LEU A 229 18.28 -1.25 1.02
C LEU A 229 18.64 0.22 1.26
N LEU A 230 17.80 1.13 0.78
CA LEU A 230 17.98 2.57 0.98
C LEU A 230 17.93 2.94 2.46
N GLY A 231 16.95 2.42 3.20
CA GLY A 231 16.80 2.67 4.63
C GLY A 231 17.99 2.18 5.45
N VAL A 232 18.47 0.97 5.18
CA VAL A 232 19.69 0.44 5.82
C VAL A 232 20.89 1.33 5.53
N LYS A 233 21.11 1.70 4.25
CA LYS A 233 22.22 2.59 3.87
C LYS A 233 22.12 3.94 4.55
N ALA A 234 20.95 4.55 4.58
CA ALA A 234 20.73 5.85 5.23
C ALA A 234 21.06 5.79 6.73
N LEU A 235 20.56 4.79 7.45
CA LEU A 235 20.82 4.62 8.87
C LEU A 235 22.28 4.30 9.18
N GLN A 236 22.95 3.49 8.38
CA GLN A 236 24.38 3.17 8.56
C GLN A 236 25.29 4.36 8.31
N THR A 237 24.99 5.17 7.29
CA THR A 237 25.84 6.29 6.89
C THR A 237 25.43 7.63 7.51
N GLN A 238 24.24 7.71 8.10
CA GLN A 238 23.59 8.94 8.57
C GLN A 238 23.47 10.00 7.46
N LYS A 239 23.28 9.54 6.21
CA LYS A 239 23.17 10.39 5.03
C LYS A 239 22.14 9.85 4.07
N LEU A 240 21.41 10.77 3.44
CA LEU A 240 20.63 10.49 2.25
C LEU A 240 21.44 10.78 0.99
N ASP A 241 21.25 9.96 -0.01
CA ASP A 241 21.71 10.24 -1.36
C ASP A 241 21.15 11.61 -1.82
N PRO A 242 21.97 12.48 -2.44
CA PRO A 242 21.50 13.80 -2.88
C PRO A 242 20.26 13.76 -3.77
N SER A 243 20.14 12.77 -4.65
CA SER A 243 18.96 12.62 -5.52
C SER A 243 17.71 12.27 -4.70
N ILE A 244 17.81 11.33 -3.76
CA ILE A 244 16.72 10.97 -2.84
C ILE A 244 16.29 12.19 -2.02
N LYS A 245 17.26 12.92 -1.47
CA LYS A 245 17.00 14.12 -0.69
C LYS A 245 16.33 15.21 -1.50
N GLN A 246 16.73 15.40 -2.76
CA GLN A 246 16.16 16.42 -3.65
C GLN A 246 14.68 16.16 -3.92
N TYR A 247 14.29 14.92 -4.22
CA TYR A 247 12.94 14.59 -4.68
C TYR A 247 11.99 14.12 -3.58
N PHE A 248 12.50 13.51 -2.51
CA PHE A 248 11.66 12.80 -1.53
C PHE A 248 11.76 13.34 -0.10
N SER A 249 12.58 14.37 0.17
CA SER A 249 12.66 14.91 1.54
C SER A 249 11.41 15.70 1.92
N LEU A 250 11.13 15.80 3.22
CA LEU A 250 10.04 16.62 3.77
C LEU A 250 10.17 18.09 3.40
N LYS A 251 11.38 18.57 3.15
CA LYS A 251 11.65 19.97 2.82
C LYS A 251 10.98 20.46 1.54
N ARG A 252 10.53 19.53 0.66
CA ARG A 252 9.82 19.90 -0.57
C ARG A 252 8.40 20.42 -0.32
N PHE A 253 7.92 20.27 0.90
CA PHE A 253 6.59 20.79 1.29
C PHE A 253 6.64 22.12 2.05
N GLY A 254 7.79 22.76 2.19
CA GLY A 254 7.98 24.08 2.84
C GLY A 254 8.88 24.04 4.05
#